data_e5a561d395b7c84004a06c9c18121c3d
#
_entry.id   e5a561d395b7c84004a06c9c18121c3d
#
_cell.length_a   1.000
_cell.length_b   1.000
_cell.length_c   1.000
_cell.angle_alpha   90.00
_cell.angle_beta   90.00
_cell.angle_gamma   90.00
#
_symmetry.space_group_name_H-M   'P 1'
#
loop_
_entity.id
_entity.type
_entity.pdbx_description
1 polymer ?
#
loop_
_entity_poly.entity_id
_entity_poly.type
_entity_poly.pdbx_seq_one_letter_code
_entity_poly.pdbx_strand_id
1 'polypeptide(L)'
;MSFSVVIVAAGGGTRAGPGLAKQWRSLAGHPVLRWSAEALLAAGARELVVVVSEDGELLAAEALEGLSNWTTTRGGETRALSVQAGLAAIDGPPDEPVLIHDAARPFVTAAHVRALLIALIDADGAIPALPVADTLKRDTTAGLTTTPREGLWRAQTPQAFRSDRLQAAYAAWS
;
A
#
# COMPACT_ATOMS: atom_id res chain seq x y z
N MET A 1 -9.73 -9.36 14.78
CA MET A 1 -9.75 -9.95 13.42
C MET A 1 -8.32 -9.94 12.93
N SER A 2 -7.76 -11.10 12.59
CA SER A 2 -6.42 -11.23 12.02
C SER A 2 -6.42 -10.70 10.58
N PHE A 3 -5.31 -10.17 10.10
CA PHE A 3 -5.14 -9.67 8.74
C PHE A 3 -3.67 -9.67 8.35
N SER A 4 -3.40 -9.83 7.05
CA SER A 4 -2.07 -9.71 6.47
C SER A 4 -1.91 -8.40 5.71
N VAL A 5 -0.68 -7.97 5.48
CA VAL A 5 -0.41 -6.71 4.77
C VAL A 5 0.62 -6.90 3.67
N VAL A 6 0.32 -6.38 2.49
CA VAL A 6 1.31 -6.18 1.41
C VAL A 6 1.73 -4.70 1.43
N ILE A 7 3.00 -4.43 1.72
CA ILE A 7 3.58 -3.09 1.66
C ILE A 7 4.33 -2.93 0.33
N VAL A 8 3.84 -2.08 -0.56
CA VAL A 8 4.46 -1.87 -1.88
C VAL A 8 5.60 -0.85 -1.75
N ALA A 9 6.83 -1.33 -1.85
CA ALA A 9 8.07 -0.56 -1.75
C ALA A 9 8.96 -0.63 -3.02
N ALA A 10 8.51 -1.34 -4.08
CA ALA A 10 9.29 -1.54 -5.31
C ALA A 10 9.40 -0.29 -6.21
N GLY A 11 8.63 0.76 -5.94
CA GLY A 11 8.63 1.97 -6.77
C GLY A 11 9.92 2.78 -6.65
N GLY A 12 10.54 3.12 -7.78
CA GLY A 12 11.78 3.92 -7.84
C GLY A 12 11.64 5.39 -7.43
N GLY A 13 10.41 5.86 -7.12
CA GLY A 13 10.16 7.19 -6.57
C GLY A 13 10.58 8.37 -7.46
N THR A 14 10.65 8.19 -8.78
CA THR A 14 11.14 9.17 -9.77
C THR A 14 10.54 10.57 -9.62
N ARG A 15 9.27 10.67 -9.19
CA ARG A 15 8.58 11.94 -8.92
C ARG A 15 9.11 12.71 -7.70
N ALA A 16 9.95 12.10 -6.87
CA ALA A 16 10.50 12.71 -5.65
C ALA A 16 11.86 13.39 -5.85
N GLY A 17 12.32 13.48 -7.10
CA GLY A 17 13.65 13.99 -7.45
C GLY A 17 14.75 12.94 -7.30
N PRO A 18 16.01 13.31 -7.62
CA PRO A 18 17.15 12.42 -7.57
C PRO A 18 17.45 11.94 -6.14
N GLY A 19 18.11 10.79 -6.02
CA GLY A 19 18.55 10.20 -4.78
C GLY A 19 17.70 9.01 -4.34
N LEU A 20 17.81 8.65 -3.06
CA LEU A 20 17.14 7.48 -2.50
C LEU A 20 15.62 7.59 -2.62
N ALA A 21 14.96 6.49 -3.01
CA ALA A 21 13.51 6.45 -3.14
C ALA A 21 12.83 6.79 -1.80
N LYS A 22 11.62 7.38 -1.85
CA LYS A 22 10.95 8.00 -0.69
C LYS A 22 10.83 7.07 0.51
N GLN A 23 10.52 5.82 0.29
CA GLN A 23 10.31 4.81 1.34
C GLN A 23 11.57 4.54 2.16
N TRP A 24 12.75 4.79 1.60
CA TRP A 24 14.05 4.59 2.25
C TRP A 24 14.62 5.86 2.88
N ARG A 25 14.03 7.03 2.61
CA ARG A 25 14.50 8.30 3.20
C ARG A 25 14.21 8.32 4.70
N SER A 26 15.12 8.93 5.45
CA SER A 26 14.93 9.11 6.88
C SER A 26 13.84 10.14 7.18
N LEU A 27 12.96 9.79 8.10
CA LEU A 27 11.95 10.64 8.72
C LEU A 27 12.06 10.47 10.23
N ALA A 28 12.42 11.52 10.95
CA ALA A 28 12.59 11.50 12.40
C ALA A 28 13.50 10.33 12.91
N GLY A 29 14.61 10.11 12.19
CA GLY A 29 15.64 9.12 12.59
C GLY A 29 15.43 7.70 12.03
N HIS A 30 14.29 7.38 11.42
CA HIS A 30 14.02 6.06 10.83
C HIS A 30 13.60 6.16 9.37
N PRO A 31 13.85 5.14 8.54
CA PRO A 31 13.28 5.07 7.18
C PRO A 31 11.75 5.18 7.20
N VAL A 32 11.18 5.85 6.18
CA VAL A 32 9.71 6.02 6.09
C VAL A 32 8.98 4.67 6.12
N LEU A 33 9.52 3.63 5.46
CA LEU A 33 8.97 2.27 5.50
C LEU A 33 8.78 1.75 6.92
N ARG A 34 9.76 2.01 7.82
CA ARG A 34 9.70 1.52 9.20
C ARG A 34 8.47 2.04 9.94
N TRP A 35 8.14 3.33 9.81
CA TRP A 35 6.96 3.91 10.42
C TRP A 35 5.67 3.22 9.97
N SER A 36 5.56 2.91 8.67
CA SER A 36 4.42 2.16 8.15
C SER A 36 4.36 0.75 8.72
N ALA A 37 5.49 0.04 8.76
CA ALA A 37 5.56 -1.33 9.25
C ALA A 37 5.20 -1.42 10.75
N GLU A 38 5.80 -0.57 11.59
CA GLU A 38 5.52 -0.51 13.03
C GLU A 38 4.04 -0.21 13.31
N ALA A 39 3.47 0.77 12.60
CA ALA A 39 2.07 1.13 12.80
C ALA A 39 1.10 -0.01 12.41
N LEU A 40 1.40 -0.75 11.33
CA LEU A 40 0.58 -1.87 10.88
C LEU A 40 0.73 -3.09 11.80
N LEU A 41 1.94 -3.41 12.26
CA LEU A 41 2.17 -4.46 13.27
C LEU A 41 1.48 -4.11 14.60
N ALA A 42 1.60 -2.86 15.06
CA ALA A 42 0.92 -2.39 16.26
C ALA A 42 -0.62 -2.40 16.13
N ALA A 43 -1.14 -2.30 14.90
CA ALA A 43 -2.56 -2.43 14.62
C ALA A 43 -3.04 -3.90 14.61
N GLY A 44 -2.14 -4.88 14.73
CA GLY A 44 -2.44 -6.31 14.83
C GLY A 44 -2.27 -7.07 13.52
N ALA A 45 -1.47 -6.58 12.57
CA ALA A 45 -1.11 -7.36 11.40
C ALA A 45 -0.39 -8.65 11.81
N ARG A 46 -0.82 -9.79 11.28
CA ARG A 46 -0.21 -11.10 11.52
C ARG A 46 1.16 -11.19 10.84
N GLU A 47 1.24 -10.67 9.63
CA GLU A 47 2.46 -10.62 8.83
C GLU A 47 2.47 -9.39 7.91
N LEU A 48 3.67 -8.98 7.53
CA LEU A 48 3.91 -7.99 6.49
C LEU A 48 4.71 -8.63 5.35
N VAL A 49 4.22 -8.55 4.13
CA VAL A 49 5.00 -8.86 2.93
C VAL A 49 5.42 -7.53 2.30
N VAL A 50 6.71 -7.24 2.36
CA VAL A 50 7.29 -6.02 1.78
C VAL A 50 7.75 -6.30 0.36
N VAL A 51 7.08 -5.68 -0.61
CA VAL A 51 7.39 -5.86 -2.03
C VAL A 51 8.46 -4.84 -2.42
N VAL A 52 9.64 -5.33 -2.82
CA VAL A 52 10.82 -4.51 -3.09
C VAL A 52 11.29 -4.59 -4.55
N SER A 53 12.10 -3.62 -4.98
CA SER A 53 12.88 -3.71 -6.21
C SER A 53 14.05 -4.68 -6.05
N GLU A 54 14.75 -4.98 -7.15
CA GLU A 54 15.90 -5.88 -7.14
C GLU A 54 16.95 -5.55 -6.07
N ASP A 55 17.25 -4.27 -5.90
CA ASP A 55 18.24 -3.77 -4.93
C ASP A 55 17.61 -3.40 -3.57
N GLY A 56 16.33 -3.69 -3.37
CA GLY A 56 15.57 -3.23 -2.20
C GLY A 56 15.62 -4.15 -0.99
N GLU A 57 16.08 -5.38 -1.12
CA GLU A 57 16.07 -6.38 -0.04
C GLU A 57 16.97 -5.96 1.14
N LEU A 58 18.19 -5.52 0.85
CA LEU A 58 19.12 -5.04 1.87
C LEU A 58 18.58 -3.78 2.57
N LEU A 59 18.01 -2.85 1.81
CA LEU A 59 17.40 -1.64 2.35
C LEU A 59 16.18 -1.96 3.25
N ALA A 60 15.40 -2.98 2.90
CA ALA A 60 14.30 -3.43 3.73
C ALA A 60 14.80 -4.09 5.02
N ALA A 61 15.84 -4.92 4.94
CA ALA A 61 16.45 -5.56 6.10
C ALA A 61 17.01 -4.52 7.09
N GLU A 62 17.72 -3.51 6.60
CA GLU A 62 18.22 -2.39 7.43
C GLU A 62 17.07 -1.57 8.03
N ALA A 63 16.05 -1.23 7.21
CA ALA A 63 14.93 -0.42 7.65
C ALA A 63 14.09 -1.09 8.73
N LEU A 64 13.95 -2.40 8.68
CA LEU A 64 13.07 -3.20 9.54
C LEU A 64 13.85 -4.01 10.60
N GLU A 65 15.14 -3.70 10.79
CA GLU A 65 15.96 -4.35 11.79
C GLU A 65 15.28 -4.35 13.18
N GLY A 66 15.25 -5.52 13.82
CA GLY A 66 14.60 -5.72 15.11
C GLY A 66 13.08 -5.88 15.09
N LEU A 67 12.41 -5.72 13.94
CA LEU A 67 11.00 -6.11 13.78
C LEU A 67 10.89 -7.59 13.42
N SER A 68 9.79 -8.21 13.81
CA SER A 68 9.42 -9.59 13.47
C SER A 68 8.17 -9.61 12.58
N ASN A 69 7.81 -10.81 12.09
CA ASN A 69 6.60 -11.05 11.28
C ASN A 69 6.58 -10.26 9.96
N TRP A 70 7.72 -10.16 9.32
CA TRP A 70 7.81 -9.60 7.97
C TRP A 70 8.71 -10.45 7.06
N THR A 71 8.42 -10.38 5.77
CA THR A 71 9.22 -11.01 4.69
C THR A 71 9.31 -10.05 3.52
N THR A 72 10.22 -10.33 2.57
CA THR A 72 10.31 -9.60 1.31
C THR A 72 9.92 -10.48 0.14
N THR A 73 9.43 -9.84 -0.93
CA THR A 73 9.29 -10.45 -2.25
C THR A 73 9.62 -9.42 -3.32
N ARG A 74 10.03 -9.88 -4.49
CA ARG A 74 10.35 -9.01 -5.62
C ARG A 74 9.08 -8.50 -6.30
N GLY A 75 9.00 -7.21 -6.57
CA GLY A 75 7.90 -6.60 -7.32
C GLY A 75 8.03 -6.79 -8.83
N GLY A 76 6.94 -6.50 -9.53
CA GLY A 76 6.89 -6.47 -10.98
C GLY A 76 7.03 -5.05 -11.54
N GLU A 77 6.95 -4.93 -12.87
CA GLU A 77 7.11 -3.67 -13.61
C GLU A 77 6.04 -2.62 -13.25
N THR A 78 4.87 -3.05 -12.81
CA THR A 78 3.78 -2.16 -12.43
C THR A 78 3.42 -2.32 -10.94
N ARG A 79 2.69 -1.32 -10.39
CA ARG A 79 2.15 -1.44 -9.03
C ARG A 79 1.22 -2.65 -8.90
N ALA A 80 0.42 -2.95 -9.92
CA ALA A 80 -0.50 -4.08 -9.92
C ALA A 80 0.25 -5.42 -9.87
N LEU A 81 1.29 -5.60 -10.70
CA LEU A 81 2.15 -6.79 -10.67
C LEU A 81 2.92 -6.92 -9.35
N SER A 82 3.32 -5.80 -8.75
CA SER A 82 3.94 -5.80 -7.42
C SER A 82 2.95 -6.25 -6.33
N VAL A 83 1.70 -5.78 -6.37
CA VAL A 83 0.65 -6.26 -5.46
C VAL A 83 0.39 -7.74 -5.66
N GLN A 84 0.30 -8.22 -6.90
CA GLN A 84 0.12 -9.64 -7.21
C GLN A 84 1.24 -10.51 -6.64
N ALA A 85 2.50 -10.09 -6.80
CA ALA A 85 3.65 -10.77 -6.20
C ALA A 85 3.57 -10.80 -4.66
N GLY A 86 3.17 -9.70 -4.04
CA GLY A 86 2.96 -9.63 -2.60
C GLY A 86 1.85 -10.56 -2.11
N LEU A 87 0.73 -10.61 -2.82
CA LEU A 87 -0.39 -11.52 -2.50
C LEU A 87 0.02 -13.00 -2.60
N ALA A 88 0.83 -13.35 -3.60
CA ALA A 88 1.34 -14.71 -3.77
C ALA A 88 2.33 -15.14 -2.67
N ALA A 89 2.93 -14.18 -1.96
CA ALA A 89 3.89 -14.43 -0.88
C ALA A 89 3.24 -14.42 0.52
N ILE A 90 1.95 -14.12 0.64
CA ILE A 90 1.22 -14.20 1.91
C ILE A 90 1.05 -15.67 2.29
N ASP A 91 1.44 -16.01 3.53
CA ASP A 91 1.23 -17.32 4.15
C ASP A 91 0.08 -17.27 5.15
N GLY A 92 -1.15 -17.17 4.65
CA GLY A 92 -2.35 -17.04 5.48
C GLY A 92 -3.59 -17.70 4.90
N PRO A 93 -4.64 -17.84 5.73
CA PRO A 93 -5.90 -18.37 5.26
C PRO A 93 -6.46 -17.54 4.08
N PRO A 94 -7.05 -18.18 3.06
CA PRO A 94 -7.52 -17.48 1.86
C PRO A 94 -8.68 -16.50 2.14
N ASP A 95 -9.39 -16.67 3.23
CA ASP A 95 -10.48 -15.80 3.68
C ASP A 95 -10.04 -14.68 4.63
N GLU A 96 -8.75 -14.67 5.04
CA GLU A 96 -8.21 -13.60 5.88
C GLU A 96 -8.18 -12.27 5.12
N PRO A 97 -8.57 -11.15 5.74
CA PRO A 97 -8.41 -9.83 5.13
C PRO A 97 -6.95 -9.51 4.78
N VAL A 98 -6.75 -8.89 3.62
CA VAL A 98 -5.45 -8.35 3.21
C VAL A 98 -5.52 -6.85 3.04
N LEU A 99 -4.53 -6.15 3.57
CA LEU A 99 -4.35 -4.71 3.37
C LEU A 99 -3.22 -4.46 2.38
N ILE A 100 -3.47 -3.60 1.39
CA ILE A 100 -2.45 -3.14 0.43
C ILE A 100 -2.05 -1.72 0.82
N HIS A 101 -0.77 -1.53 1.11
CA HIS A 101 -0.26 -0.25 1.61
C HIS A 101 0.95 0.26 0.82
N ASP A 102 0.98 1.56 0.56
CA ASP A 102 2.13 2.22 -0.08
C ASP A 102 3.19 2.55 0.98
N ALA A 103 4.40 2.01 0.85
CA ALA A 103 5.51 2.16 1.81
C ALA A 103 5.87 3.62 2.15
N ALA A 104 5.56 4.57 1.26
CA ALA A 104 5.84 5.99 1.43
C ALA A 104 4.73 6.78 2.18
N ARG A 105 3.81 6.11 2.86
CA ARG A 105 2.70 6.72 3.61
C ARG A 105 2.77 6.36 5.10
N PRO A 106 3.64 7.02 5.90
CA PRO A 106 3.95 6.59 7.27
C PRO A 106 2.83 6.83 8.30
N PHE A 107 1.79 7.61 7.97
CA PHE A 107 0.81 8.07 8.95
C PHE A 107 -0.47 7.21 9.00
N VAL A 108 -0.32 5.89 8.87
CA VAL A 108 -1.43 4.97 9.12
C VAL A 108 -1.69 4.84 10.63
N THR A 109 -2.95 4.70 11.01
CA THR A 109 -3.33 4.53 12.42
C THR A 109 -4.15 3.25 12.63
N ALA A 110 -4.15 2.71 13.84
CA ALA A 110 -4.99 1.58 14.20
C ALA A 110 -6.50 1.87 14.01
N ALA A 111 -6.92 3.12 14.11
CA ALA A 111 -8.29 3.53 13.84
C ALA A 111 -8.64 3.39 12.35
N HIS A 112 -7.72 3.78 11.44
CA HIS A 112 -7.90 3.58 10.00
C HIS A 112 -8.01 2.08 9.65
N VAL A 113 -7.12 1.25 10.22
CA VAL A 113 -7.14 -0.20 10.00
C VAL A 113 -8.46 -0.80 10.46
N ARG A 114 -8.91 -0.48 11.69
CA ARG A 114 -10.19 -0.97 12.21
C ARG A 114 -11.38 -0.57 11.34
N ALA A 115 -11.44 0.68 10.89
CA ALA A 115 -12.54 1.14 10.04
C ALA A 115 -12.61 0.36 8.72
N LEU A 116 -11.45 0.07 8.11
CA LEU A 116 -11.37 -0.73 6.90
C LEU A 116 -11.81 -2.18 7.12
N LEU A 117 -11.34 -2.82 8.21
CA LEU A 117 -11.73 -4.20 8.53
C LEU A 117 -13.24 -4.32 8.84
N ILE A 118 -13.84 -3.31 9.49
CA ILE A 118 -15.28 -3.26 9.72
C ILE A 118 -16.04 -3.14 8.38
N ALA A 119 -15.56 -2.33 7.46
CA ALA A 119 -16.21 -2.16 6.16
C ALA A 119 -16.21 -3.44 5.31
N LEU A 120 -15.26 -4.37 5.52
CA LEU A 120 -15.23 -5.68 4.84
C LEU A 120 -16.32 -6.65 5.31
N ILE A 121 -17.08 -6.34 6.36
CA ILE A 121 -18.22 -7.17 6.79
C ILE A 121 -19.27 -7.20 5.67
N ASP A 122 -19.50 -6.07 5.02
CA ASP A 122 -20.55 -5.89 4.02
C ASP A 122 -20.00 -5.64 2.59
N ALA A 123 -18.66 -5.73 2.40
CA ALA A 123 -18.03 -5.43 1.12
C ALA A 123 -16.83 -6.34 0.83
N ASP A 124 -16.53 -6.58 -0.43
CA ASP A 124 -15.34 -7.32 -0.87
C ASP A 124 -14.05 -6.49 -0.79
N GLY A 125 -14.18 -5.16 -0.76
CA GLY A 125 -13.07 -4.22 -0.63
C GLY A 125 -13.49 -2.88 -0.06
N ALA A 126 -12.56 -2.22 0.64
CA ALA A 126 -12.76 -0.90 1.23
C ALA A 126 -11.49 -0.05 1.07
N ILE A 127 -11.66 1.21 0.70
CA ILE A 127 -10.55 2.15 0.55
C ILE A 127 -10.83 3.43 1.35
N PRO A 128 -9.83 4.02 2.01
CA PRO A 128 -9.97 5.36 2.54
C PRO A 128 -9.90 6.35 1.37
N ALA A 129 -10.71 7.38 1.42
CA ALA A 129 -10.72 8.40 0.39
C ALA A 129 -10.95 9.79 0.99
N LEU A 130 -10.36 10.79 0.37
CA LEU A 130 -10.52 12.21 0.70
C LEU A 130 -11.20 12.92 -0.45
N PRO A 131 -12.19 13.79 -0.21
CA PRO A 131 -12.78 14.57 -1.30
C PRO A 131 -11.71 15.45 -1.95
N VAL A 132 -11.84 15.68 -3.25
CA VAL A 132 -10.95 16.59 -3.97
C VAL A 132 -11.28 18.02 -3.57
N ALA A 133 -10.32 18.69 -2.92
CA ALA A 133 -10.45 20.10 -2.53
C ALA A 133 -9.94 21.07 -3.61
N ASP A 134 -8.97 20.64 -4.41
CA ASP A 134 -8.29 21.46 -5.42
C ASP A 134 -9.15 21.65 -6.66
N THR A 135 -8.92 22.74 -7.42
CA THR A 135 -9.46 22.91 -8.76
C THR A 135 -8.73 21.97 -9.73
N LEU A 136 -9.46 21.06 -10.34
CA LEU A 136 -8.90 20.14 -11.34
C LEU A 136 -8.90 20.78 -12.72
N LYS A 137 -7.79 20.61 -13.42
CA LYS A 137 -7.64 20.97 -14.83
C LYS A 137 -7.40 19.72 -15.66
N ARG A 138 -8.16 19.61 -16.74
CA ARG A 138 -7.93 18.58 -17.77
C ARG A 138 -7.16 19.22 -18.91
N ASP A 139 -6.06 18.60 -19.29
CA ASP A 139 -5.33 18.94 -20.51
C ASP A 139 -6.06 18.34 -21.71
N THR A 140 -6.32 19.19 -22.70
CA THR A 140 -7.03 18.81 -23.94
C THR A 140 -6.30 19.41 -25.14
N THR A 141 -6.59 18.96 -26.33
CA THR A 141 -6.03 19.51 -27.58
C THR A 141 -6.36 21.00 -27.77
N ALA A 142 -7.41 21.51 -27.11
CA ALA A 142 -7.82 22.91 -27.14
C ALA A 142 -7.26 23.73 -25.94
N GLY A 143 -6.42 23.12 -25.08
CA GLY A 143 -5.86 23.72 -23.89
C GLY A 143 -6.48 23.23 -22.58
N LEU A 144 -6.16 23.90 -21.46
CA LEU A 144 -6.60 23.52 -20.13
C LEU A 144 -8.06 23.90 -19.86
N THR A 145 -8.88 22.90 -19.55
CA THR A 145 -10.29 23.11 -19.14
C THR A 145 -10.49 22.75 -17.67
N THR A 146 -11.43 23.40 -16.99
CA THR A 146 -11.80 23.06 -15.61
C THR A 146 -12.66 21.81 -15.61
N THR A 147 -12.29 20.81 -14.81
CA THR A 147 -13.09 19.62 -14.56
C THR A 147 -13.85 19.78 -13.25
N PRO A 148 -15.17 19.59 -13.22
CA PRO A 148 -15.93 19.56 -11.96
C PRO A 148 -15.33 18.53 -11.00
N ARG A 149 -15.21 18.87 -9.72
CA ARG A 149 -14.62 18.00 -8.67
C ARG A 149 -15.68 17.28 -7.84
N GLU A 150 -16.93 17.59 -8.04
CA GLU A 150 -18.07 16.97 -7.36
C GLU A 150 -18.07 15.45 -7.66
N GLY A 151 -18.14 14.65 -6.59
CA GLY A 151 -18.07 13.19 -6.72
C GLY A 151 -16.68 12.61 -6.97
N LEU A 152 -15.63 13.44 -7.02
CA LEU A 152 -14.25 12.95 -7.16
C LEU A 152 -13.57 12.84 -5.80
N TRP A 153 -12.85 11.72 -5.62
CA TRP A 153 -12.18 11.37 -4.39
C TRP A 153 -10.72 10.98 -4.65
N ARG A 154 -9.85 11.35 -3.74
CA ARG A 154 -8.45 10.92 -3.74
C ARG A 154 -8.32 9.64 -2.93
N ALA A 155 -8.18 8.51 -3.60
CA ALA A 155 -7.94 7.22 -2.96
C ALA A 155 -6.65 7.24 -2.15
N GLN A 156 -6.71 6.68 -0.96
CA GLN A 156 -5.59 6.57 -0.03
C GLN A 156 -5.23 5.10 0.20
N THR A 157 -4.21 4.83 1.02
CA THR A 157 -3.85 3.51 1.52
C THR A 157 -3.66 3.58 3.04
N PRO A 158 -3.84 2.45 3.77
CA PRO A 158 -4.08 1.09 3.29
C PRO A 158 -5.44 0.90 2.63
N GLN A 159 -5.52 -0.02 1.67
CA GLN A 159 -6.74 -0.48 1.02
C GLN A 159 -6.99 -1.91 1.48
N ALA A 160 -8.16 -2.22 2.00
CA ALA A 160 -8.48 -3.53 2.54
C ALA A 160 -9.36 -4.33 1.58
N PHE A 161 -9.11 -5.63 1.50
CA PHE A 161 -9.86 -6.56 0.66
C PHE A 161 -10.03 -7.90 1.38
N ARG A 162 -11.07 -8.63 1.00
CA ARG A 162 -11.11 -10.08 1.22
C ARG A 162 -10.08 -10.72 0.30
N SER A 163 -9.15 -11.50 0.86
CA SER A 163 -7.99 -12.01 0.10
C SER A 163 -8.43 -12.89 -1.06
N ASP A 164 -9.39 -13.79 -0.84
CA ASP A 164 -9.97 -14.66 -1.87
C ASP A 164 -10.52 -13.87 -3.06
N ARG A 165 -11.23 -12.76 -2.79
CA ARG A 165 -11.83 -11.91 -3.81
C ARG A 165 -10.78 -11.14 -4.62
N LEU A 166 -9.78 -10.60 -3.91
CA LEU A 166 -8.71 -9.86 -4.59
C LEU A 166 -7.85 -10.81 -5.46
N GLN A 167 -7.51 -11.99 -4.95
CA GLN A 167 -6.77 -13.00 -5.73
C GLN A 167 -7.55 -13.45 -6.96
N ALA A 168 -8.87 -13.70 -6.83
CA ALA A 168 -9.73 -14.03 -7.97
C ALA A 168 -9.77 -12.90 -9.02
N ALA A 169 -9.82 -11.63 -8.59
CA ALA A 169 -9.77 -10.49 -9.49
C ALA A 169 -8.45 -10.41 -10.27
N TYR A 170 -7.31 -10.66 -9.59
CA TYR A 170 -6.01 -10.71 -10.26
C TYR A 170 -5.88 -11.91 -11.22
N ALA A 171 -6.44 -13.07 -10.87
CA ALA A 171 -6.46 -14.24 -11.75
C ALA A 171 -7.29 -14.03 -13.02
N ALA A 172 -8.33 -13.21 -12.94
CA ALA A 172 -9.17 -12.84 -14.08
C ALA A 172 -8.62 -11.65 -14.89
N TRP A 173 -7.59 -10.97 -14.38
CA TRP A 173 -6.95 -9.84 -15.05
C TRP A 173 -5.81 -10.35 -15.94
N SER A 174 -6.10 -10.53 -17.20
CA SER A 174 -5.19 -11.01 -18.26
C SER A 174 -4.85 -9.94 -19.28
#